data_caf0d17e59c66583edc0a321b57cfb0b
#
_entry.id   caf0d17e59c66583edc0a321b57cfb0b
#
_cell.length_a   1.000
_cell.length_b   1.000
_cell.length_c   1.000
_cell.angle_alpha   90.00
_cell.angle_beta   90.00
_cell.angle_gamma   90.00
#
_symmetry.space_group_name_H-M   'P 1'
#
loop_
_entity.id
_entity.type
_entity.pdbx_description
1 polymer ?
#
loop_
_entity_poly.entity_id
_entity_poly.type
_entity_poly.pdbx_seq_one_letter_code
_entity_poly.pdbx_strand_id
1 'polypeptide(L)'
;HSSNRRQRQMCIRDRDHILVRHEQGAVHAADGYARATGKPGVALVTSGPGATNAITGLATAYMDSTPIVVISGQVKSNLIGTDSFQETDMIGVSRPIVKHSFLVQKAEDIPDIVKKAFHIATTGRKGPVVIDIPKDFTDPEYKFEFSYPSEVNMRSYNPPKGADTSRVKEAADLIATAKKPVIYS
;
A
#
# COMPACT_ATOMS: atom_id res chain seq x y z
N HIS A 1 -26.24 13.02 6.68
CA HIS A 1 -25.83 13.92 5.58
C HIS A 1 -24.88 15.05 5.99
N SER A 2 -24.74 15.42 7.26
CA SER A 2 -23.84 16.50 7.72
C SER A 2 -22.38 16.07 7.92
N SER A 3 -22.12 14.81 8.26
CA SER A 3 -20.76 14.29 8.45
C SER A 3 -19.95 14.20 7.14
N ASN A 4 -20.59 13.82 6.03
CA ASN A 4 -19.96 13.77 4.70
C ASN A 4 -19.52 15.16 4.18
N ARG A 5 -20.19 16.24 4.61
CA ARG A 5 -19.82 17.61 4.22
C ARG A 5 -18.55 18.09 4.93
N ARG A 6 -18.36 17.72 6.20
CA ARG A 6 -17.14 18.09 6.97
C ARG A 6 -15.91 17.31 6.49
N GLN A 7 -16.05 16.03 6.20
CA GLN A 7 -14.96 15.23 5.60
C GLN A 7 -14.54 15.78 4.23
N ARG A 8 -15.50 16.14 3.36
CA ARG A 8 -15.19 16.77 2.07
C ARG A 8 -14.43 18.09 2.22
N GLN A 9 -14.75 18.91 3.23
CA GLN A 9 -14.09 20.21 3.45
C GLN A 9 -12.67 20.07 4.01
N MET A 10 -12.36 19.05 4.79
CA MET A 10 -11.01 18.81 5.30
C MET A 10 -10.07 18.29 4.21
N CYS A 11 -10.52 17.38 3.35
CA CYS A 11 -9.70 16.83 2.25
C CYS A 11 -9.42 17.83 1.13
N ILE A 12 -10.29 18.80 0.88
CA ILE A 12 -10.17 19.79 -0.21
C ILE A 12 -9.15 20.90 0.12
N ARG A 13 -8.76 21.07 1.38
CA ARG A 13 -7.92 22.22 1.77
C ARG A 13 -6.42 22.02 1.65
N ASP A 14 -5.93 20.80 1.68
CA ASP A 14 -4.49 20.52 1.75
C ASP A 14 -3.97 19.53 0.69
N ARG A 15 -4.86 18.84 -0.03
CA ARG A 15 -4.48 17.90 -1.09
C ARG A 15 -5.62 17.62 -2.07
N ASP A 16 -5.24 17.28 -3.30
CA ASP A 16 -6.20 16.83 -4.32
C ASP A 16 -6.72 15.44 -3.97
N HIS A 17 -8.03 15.28 -4.13
CA HIS A 17 -8.73 14.06 -3.79
C HIS A 17 -9.69 13.68 -4.93
N ILE A 18 -9.51 12.48 -5.48
CA ILE A 18 -10.34 11.93 -6.57
C ILE A 18 -11.31 10.92 -5.96
N LEU A 19 -12.60 11.28 -5.95
CA LEU A 19 -13.66 10.40 -5.50
C LEU A 19 -14.11 9.50 -6.63
N VAL A 20 -14.01 8.19 -6.45
CA VAL A 20 -14.52 7.17 -7.36
C VAL A 20 -15.83 6.56 -6.83
N ARG A 21 -16.57 5.87 -7.69
CA ARG A 21 -17.83 5.20 -7.32
C ARG A 21 -17.67 3.75 -6.87
N HIS A 22 -16.52 3.16 -7.16
CA HIS A 22 -16.19 1.77 -6.81
C HIS A 22 -14.72 1.68 -6.42
N GLU A 23 -14.42 0.98 -5.33
CA GLU A 23 -13.08 0.92 -4.74
C GLU A 23 -12.05 0.26 -5.66
N GLN A 24 -12.46 -0.72 -6.46
CA GLN A 24 -11.62 -1.29 -7.50
C GLN A 24 -11.10 -0.21 -8.47
N GLY A 25 -11.98 0.74 -8.85
CA GLY A 25 -11.60 1.89 -9.68
C GLY A 25 -10.58 2.80 -8.98
N ALA A 26 -10.67 2.98 -7.65
CA ALA A 26 -9.66 3.73 -6.88
C ALA A 26 -8.28 3.10 -6.97
N VAL A 27 -8.20 1.77 -6.78
CA VAL A 27 -6.92 1.05 -6.81
C VAL A 27 -6.35 1.01 -8.23
N HIS A 28 -7.17 0.81 -9.26
CA HIS A 28 -6.70 0.91 -10.65
C HIS A 28 -6.27 2.32 -11.05
N ALA A 29 -6.91 3.37 -10.52
CA ALA A 29 -6.45 4.74 -10.71
C ALA A 29 -5.09 4.99 -10.04
N ALA A 30 -4.88 4.47 -8.82
CA ALA A 30 -3.60 4.51 -8.14
C ALA A 30 -2.50 3.74 -8.90
N ASP A 31 -2.84 2.57 -9.46
CA ASP A 31 -1.95 1.77 -10.32
C ASP A 31 -1.57 2.56 -11.59
N GLY A 32 -2.54 3.13 -12.29
CA GLY A 32 -2.30 3.96 -13.48
C GLY A 32 -1.44 5.19 -13.17
N TYR A 33 -1.69 5.85 -12.03
CA TYR A 33 -0.86 6.96 -11.56
C TYR A 33 0.60 6.53 -11.32
N ALA A 34 0.78 5.38 -10.66
CA ALA A 34 2.13 4.89 -10.38
C ALA A 34 2.90 4.55 -11.65
N ARG A 35 2.24 3.95 -12.65
CA ARG A 35 2.84 3.64 -13.96
C ARG A 35 3.20 4.90 -14.74
N ALA A 36 2.31 5.89 -14.76
CA ALA A 36 2.50 7.12 -15.52
C ALA A 36 3.55 8.05 -14.93
N THR A 37 3.68 8.09 -13.60
CA THR A 37 4.54 9.07 -12.90
C THR A 37 5.82 8.48 -12.31
N GLY A 38 5.90 7.16 -12.17
CA GLY A 38 6.97 6.49 -11.43
C GLY A 38 6.91 6.66 -9.90
N LYS A 39 5.90 7.39 -9.39
CA LYS A 39 5.66 7.61 -7.95
C LYS A 39 4.63 6.60 -7.42
N PRO A 40 4.67 6.25 -6.13
CA PRO A 40 3.67 5.34 -5.58
C PRO A 40 2.26 5.94 -5.62
N GLY A 41 1.30 5.16 -6.10
CA GLY A 41 -0.12 5.52 -6.03
C GLY A 41 -0.70 5.23 -4.65
N VAL A 42 -1.75 5.95 -4.27
CA VAL A 42 -2.44 5.76 -2.98
C VAL A 42 -3.94 5.64 -3.21
N ALA A 43 -4.55 4.64 -2.58
CA ALA A 43 -6.01 4.52 -2.51
C ALA A 43 -6.46 4.40 -1.06
N LEU A 44 -7.59 5.03 -0.74
CA LEU A 44 -8.24 4.95 0.57
C LEU A 44 -9.61 4.32 0.40
N VAL A 45 -9.87 3.24 1.14
CA VAL A 45 -11.12 2.48 1.08
C VAL A 45 -11.70 2.26 2.49
N THR A 46 -13.00 2.04 2.56
CA THR A 46 -13.64 1.68 3.84
C THR A 46 -13.44 0.21 4.19
N SER A 47 -13.83 -0.19 5.40
CA SER A 47 -13.78 -1.57 5.88
C SER A 47 -14.74 -2.49 5.10
N GLY A 48 -14.60 -3.78 5.30
CA GLY A 48 -15.51 -4.81 4.78
C GLY A 48 -15.60 -4.79 3.26
N PRO A 49 -16.78 -4.50 2.68
CA PRO A 49 -16.98 -4.55 1.24
C PRO A 49 -16.09 -3.56 0.47
N GLY A 50 -15.73 -2.40 1.05
CA GLY A 50 -14.80 -1.47 0.41
C GLY A 50 -13.39 -2.03 0.33
N ALA A 51 -12.92 -2.66 1.39
CA ALA A 51 -11.62 -3.32 1.44
C ALA A 51 -11.56 -4.51 0.46
N THR A 52 -12.59 -5.38 0.43
CA THR A 52 -12.63 -6.52 -0.48
C THR A 52 -12.73 -6.10 -1.95
N ASN A 53 -13.43 -5.01 -2.27
CA ASN A 53 -13.48 -4.46 -3.62
C ASN A 53 -12.11 -3.97 -4.14
N ALA A 54 -11.15 -3.68 -3.27
CA ALA A 54 -9.79 -3.29 -3.64
C ALA A 54 -8.91 -4.47 -4.10
N ILE A 55 -9.30 -5.72 -3.81
CA ILE A 55 -8.48 -6.92 -3.99
C ILE A 55 -8.06 -7.13 -5.45
N THR A 56 -8.96 -6.96 -6.41
CA THR A 56 -8.62 -7.12 -7.84
C THR A 56 -7.52 -6.14 -8.27
N GLY A 57 -7.63 -4.88 -7.87
CA GLY A 57 -6.60 -3.88 -8.18
C GLY A 57 -5.26 -4.17 -7.49
N LEU A 58 -5.28 -4.66 -6.24
CA LEU A 58 -4.09 -5.10 -5.52
C LEU A 58 -3.41 -6.28 -6.24
N ALA A 59 -4.18 -7.28 -6.68
CA ALA A 59 -3.65 -8.43 -7.42
C ALA A 59 -2.98 -7.99 -8.73
N THR A 60 -3.61 -7.09 -9.50
CA THR A 60 -3.03 -6.51 -10.72
C THR A 60 -1.70 -5.81 -10.43
N ALA A 61 -1.68 -4.91 -9.45
CA ALA A 61 -0.47 -4.17 -9.09
C ALA A 61 0.66 -5.09 -8.58
N TYR A 62 0.31 -6.19 -7.88
CA TYR A 62 1.28 -7.16 -7.39
C TYR A 62 1.94 -7.93 -8.54
N MET A 63 1.16 -8.41 -9.50
CA MET A 63 1.67 -9.16 -10.66
C MET A 63 2.59 -8.29 -11.52
N ASP A 64 2.23 -7.02 -11.71
CA ASP A 64 2.98 -6.07 -12.54
C ASP A 64 4.04 -5.27 -11.78
N SER A 65 4.25 -5.59 -10.50
CA SER A 65 5.24 -4.92 -9.65
C SER A 65 5.03 -3.39 -9.53
N THR A 66 3.77 -2.94 -9.53
CA THR A 66 3.42 -1.52 -9.44
C THR A 66 3.38 -1.07 -7.98
N PRO A 67 4.10 -0.01 -7.60
CA PRO A 67 4.11 0.48 -6.22
C PRO A 67 2.81 1.23 -5.89
N ILE A 68 2.00 0.66 -5.04
CA ILE A 68 0.81 1.31 -4.50
C ILE A 68 0.69 1.09 -2.99
N VAL A 69 0.08 2.03 -2.29
CA VAL A 69 -0.28 1.90 -0.88
C VAL A 69 -1.80 2.01 -0.78
N VAL A 70 -2.43 0.96 -0.31
CA VAL A 70 -3.87 0.97 -0.04
C VAL A 70 -4.08 1.10 1.46
N ILE A 71 -4.79 2.15 1.86
CA ILE A 71 -5.21 2.39 3.24
C ILE A 71 -6.65 1.91 3.36
N SER A 72 -6.86 0.87 4.15
CA SER A 72 -8.18 0.31 4.44
C SER A 72 -8.63 0.75 5.83
N GLY A 73 -9.88 1.15 5.95
CA GLY A 73 -10.51 1.24 7.25
C GLY A 73 -10.82 -0.15 7.80
N GLN A 74 -10.85 -0.28 9.14
CA GLN A 74 -11.26 -1.49 9.83
C GLN A 74 -12.30 -1.15 10.91
N VAL A 75 -13.05 -2.12 11.38
CA VAL A 75 -13.92 -1.96 12.55
C VAL A 75 -13.10 -1.54 13.77
N LYS A 76 -13.74 -1.14 14.87
CA LYS A 76 -13.01 -0.79 16.09
C LYS A 76 -12.14 -1.94 16.55
N SER A 77 -10.98 -1.65 17.13
CA SER A 77 -9.97 -2.65 17.52
C SER A 77 -10.52 -3.76 18.42
N ASN A 78 -11.44 -3.43 19.33
CA ASN A 78 -12.11 -4.38 20.22
C ASN A 78 -13.19 -5.25 19.55
N LEU A 79 -13.54 -4.97 18.30
CA LEU A 79 -14.54 -5.73 17.53
C LEU A 79 -13.89 -6.65 16.48
N ILE A 80 -12.59 -6.55 16.28
CA ILE A 80 -11.87 -7.41 15.32
C ILE A 80 -11.95 -8.86 15.79
N GLY A 81 -12.39 -9.75 14.89
CA GLY A 81 -12.55 -11.18 15.17
C GLY A 81 -13.90 -11.54 15.78
N THR A 82 -14.88 -10.64 15.78
CA THR A 82 -16.21 -10.88 16.32
C THR A 82 -17.32 -11.02 15.27
N ASP A 83 -16.93 -11.04 13.97
CA ASP A 83 -17.86 -11.02 12.82
C ASP A 83 -18.81 -9.80 12.86
N SER A 84 -18.27 -8.67 13.27
CA SER A 84 -19.03 -7.43 13.36
C SER A 84 -19.40 -6.87 11.98
N PHE A 85 -20.41 -5.99 11.95
CA PHE A 85 -20.90 -5.41 10.70
C PHE A 85 -19.78 -4.72 9.90
N GLN A 86 -19.62 -5.12 8.63
CA GLN A 86 -18.56 -4.68 7.73
C GLN A 86 -17.13 -5.00 8.21
N GLU A 87 -16.95 -6.02 9.00
CA GLU A 87 -15.64 -6.58 9.27
C GLU A 87 -15.16 -7.45 8.11
N THR A 88 -13.87 -7.39 7.84
CA THR A 88 -13.18 -8.33 6.95
C THR A 88 -11.74 -8.47 7.40
N ASP A 89 -11.22 -9.70 7.41
CA ASP A 89 -9.78 -9.95 7.60
C ASP A 89 -9.01 -9.49 6.36
N MET A 90 -8.80 -8.17 6.26
CA MET A 90 -8.09 -7.58 5.13
C MET A 90 -6.64 -8.06 5.04
N ILE A 91 -6.02 -8.39 6.16
CA ILE A 91 -4.65 -8.93 6.22
C ILE A 91 -4.62 -10.33 5.59
N GLY A 92 -5.53 -11.20 5.98
CA GLY A 92 -5.63 -12.57 5.46
C GLY A 92 -5.94 -12.61 3.97
N VAL A 93 -6.94 -11.82 3.53
CA VAL A 93 -7.37 -11.78 2.12
C VAL A 93 -6.30 -11.18 1.20
N SER A 94 -5.59 -10.15 1.64
CA SER A 94 -4.57 -9.48 0.82
C SER A 94 -3.20 -10.17 0.84
N ARG A 95 -2.90 -10.98 1.84
CA ARG A 95 -1.57 -11.60 2.03
C ARG A 95 -0.92 -12.20 0.79
N PRO A 96 -1.62 -12.99 -0.06
CA PRO A 96 -1.00 -13.61 -1.24
C PRO A 96 -0.74 -12.64 -2.39
N ILE A 97 -1.27 -11.43 -2.36
CA ILE A 97 -1.26 -10.47 -3.47
C ILE A 97 -0.71 -9.10 -3.08
N VAL A 98 0.03 -9.01 -1.98
CA VAL A 98 0.74 -7.80 -1.56
C VAL A 98 2.15 -8.12 -1.11
N LYS A 99 3.03 -7.14 -1.14
CA LYS A 99 4.37 -7.29 -0.57
C LYS A 99 4.34 -7.36 0.96
N HIS A 100 3.47 -6.58 1.56
CA HIS A 100 3.26 -6.55 3.00
C HIS A 100 1.90 -5.95 3.33
N SER A 101 1.38 -6.34 4.49
CA SER A 101 0.16 -5.78 5.06
C SER A 101 0.39 -5.46 6.53
N PHE A 102 -0.07 -4.29 6.97
CA PHE A 102 -0.02 -3.83 8.34
C PHE A 102 -1.41 -3.72 8.93
N LEU A 103 -1.66 -4.33 10.08
CA LEU A 103 -2.79 -3.99 10.93
C LEU A 103 -2.27 -3.04 12.01
N VAL A 104 -2.79 -1.83 12.04
CA VAL A 104 -2.43 -0.83 13.05
C VAL A 104 -2.93 -1.26 14.42
N GLN A 105 -2.04 -1.28 15.41
CA GLN A 105 -2.35 -1.70 16.79
C GLN A 105 -2.52 -0.50 17.73
N LYS A 106 -1.97 0.66 17.39
CA LYS A 106 -2.02 1.90 18.15
C LYS A 106 -1.96 3.09 17.20
N ALA A 107 -2.62 4.20 17.55
CA ALA A 107 -2.61 5.40 16.71
C ALA A 107 -1.20 6.00 16.55
N GLU A 108 -0.37 5.89 17.58
CA GLU A 108 1.01 6.37 17.61
C GLU A 108 1.91 5.68 16.57
N ASP A 109 1.57 4.43 16.18
CA ASP A 109 2.32 3.65 15.20
C ASP A 109 2.02 4.06 13.74
N ILE A 110 0.93 4.80 13.50
CA ILE A 110 0.50 5.17 12.14
C ILE A 110 1.60 5.89 11.36
N PRO A 111 2.32 6.91 11.88
CA PRO A 111 3.36 7.59 11.13
C PRO A 111 4.49 6.68 10.70
N ASP A 112 4.93 5.79 11.57
CA ASP A 112 5.99 4.82 11.30
C ASP A 112 5.54 3.75 10.29
N ILE A 113 4.34 3.22 10.47
CA ILE A 113 3.74 2.23 9.55
C ILE A 113 3.57 2.83 8.16
N VAL A 114 3.06 4.05 8.04
CA VAL A 114 2.93 4.75 6.74
C VAL A 114 4.29 4.87 6.08
N LYS A 115 5.30 5.33 6.79
CA LYS A 115 6.65 5.44 6.24
C LYS A 115 7.22 4.11 5.78
N LYS A 116 7.06 3.06 6.57
CA LYS A 116 7.46 1.68 6.22
C LYS A 116 6.72 1.16 5.00
N ALA A 117 5.41 1.42 4.91
CA ALA A 117 4.59 1.00 3.78
C ALA A 117 5.09 1.59 2.45
N PHE A 118 5.34 2.90 2.41
CA PHE A 118 5.91 3.53 1.23
C PHE A 118 7.32 3.00 0.90
N HIS A 119 8.16 2.79 1.91
CA HIS A 119 9.48 2.21 1.72
C HIS A 119 9.41 0.81 1.09
N ILE A 120 8.57 -0.07 1.63
CA ILE A 120 8.40 -1.44 1.10
C ILE A 120 7.83 -1.39 -0.32
N ALA A 121 6.81 -0.55 -0.57
CA ALA A 121 6.18 -0.46 -1.88
C ALA A 121 7.17 -0.04 -2.98
N THR A 122 8.14 0.83 -2.66
CA THR A 122 9.01 1.48 -3.65
C THR A 122 10.41 0.90 -3.76
N THR A 123 10.83 0.00 -2.87
CA THR A 123 12.19 -0.56 -2.84
C THR A 123 12.21 -2.05 -3.22
N GLY A 124 13.37 -2.56 -3.65
CA GLY A 124 13.48 -3.92 -4.19
C GLY A 124 12.56 -4.12 -5.40
N ARG A 125 11.96 -5.31 -5.54
CA ARG A 125 10.84 -5.49 -6.48
C ARG A 125 9.67 -4.67 -5.96
N LYS A 126 9.26 -3.64 -6.69
CA LYS A 126 8.13 -2.79 -6.33
C LYS A 126 6.82 -3.59 -6.24
N GLY A 127 5.84 -3.06 -5.54
CA GLY A 127 4.54 -3.74 -5.43
C GLY A 127 3.64 -3.12 -4.36
N PRO A 128 2.40 -3.63 -4.25
CA PRO A 128 1.39 -3.08 -3.34
C PRO A 128 1.67 -3.40 -1.87
N VAL A 129 1.28 -2.46 -1.01
CA VAL A 129 1.26 -2.60 0.45
C VAL A 129 -0.10 -2.16 0.97
N VAL A 130 -0.63 -2.88 1.96
CA VAL A 130 -1.89 -2.55 2.63
C VAL A 130 -1.61 -2.04 4.05
N ILE A 131 -2.33 -1.01 4.45
CA ILE A 131 -2.41 -0.53 5.83
C ILE A 131 -3.87 -0.60 6.26
N ASP A 132 -4.18 -1.45 7.22
CA ASP A 132 -5.52 -1.62 7.76
C ASP A 132 -5.63 -0.89 9.10
N ILE A 133 -6.52 0.11 9.18
CA ILE A 133 -6.57 1.05 10.31
C ILE A 133 -7.91 0.92 11.03
N PRO A 134 -7.92 0.42 12.28
CA PRO A 134 -9.11 0.42 13.12
C PRO A 134 -9.69 1.82 13.33
N LYS A 135 -11.02 1.91 13.29
CA LYS A 135 -11.78 3.17 13.31
C LYS A 135 -11.50 4.02 14.56
N ASP A 136 -11.29 3.39 15.69
CA ASP A 136 -11.01 4.06 16.97
C ASP A 136 -9.68 4.82 16.97
N PHE A 137 -8.70 4.37 16.19
CA PHE A 137 -7.40 5.06 16.06
C PHE A 137 -7.46 6.28 15.12
N THR A 138 -8.57 6.48 14.43
CA THR A 138 -8.84 7.66 13.59
C THR A 138 -9.90 8.58 14.18
N ASP A 139 -10.29 8.37 15.43
CA ASP A 139 -11.25 9.22 16.11
C ASP A 139 -10.65 10.61 16.36
N PRO A 140 -11.32 11.71 15.98
CA PRO A 140 -10.82 13.07 16.20
C PRO A 140 -10.59 13.44 17.68
N GLU A 141 -11.23 12.71 18.61
CA GLU A 141 -11.06 12.92 20.04
C GLU A 141 -9.83 12.18 20.59
N TYR A 142 -9.29 11.21 19.85
CA TYR A 142 -8.07 10.51 20.22
C TYR A 142 -6.86 11.42 19.97
N LYS A 143 -6.18 11.79 21.04
CA LYS A 143 -5.01 12.67 20.97
C LYS A 143 -3.74 11.89 21.26
N PHE A 144 -2.76 12.03 20.40
CA PHE A 144 -1.41 11.48 20.60
C PHE A 144 -0.36 12.49 20.11
N GLU A 145 0.84 12.35 20.58
CA GLU A 145 1.97 13.15 20.09
C GLU A 145 2.42 12.64 18.72
N PHE A 146 2.22 13.46 17.70
CA PHE A 146 2.60 13.10 16.33
C PHE A 146 4.11 13.27 16.13
N SER A 147 4.78 12.17 15.78
CA SER A 147 6.18 12.19 15.38
C SER A 147 6.35 11.37 14.10
N TYR A 148 6.86 12.01 13.04
CA TYR A 148 7.15 11.32 11.78
C TYR A 148 8.62 10.90 11.76
N PRO A 149 8.94 9.59 11.65
CA PRO A 149 10.31 9.13 11.75
C PRO A 149 11.18 9.67 10.60
N SER A 150 12.42 10.06 10.90
CA SER A 150 13.39 10.52 9.89
C SER A 150 13.85 9.40 8.97
N GLU A 151 14.01 8.19 9.51
CA GLU A 151 14.53 7.03 8.80
C GLU A 151 13.59 5.82 8.91
N VAL A 152 13.73 4.87 7.99
CA VAL A 152 13.05 3.57 8.06
C VAL A 152 14.03 2.54 8.63
N ASN A 153 13.68 1.96 9.76
CA ASN A 153 14.41 0.85 10.35
C ASN A 153 13.54 -0.41 10.32
N MET A 154 13.99 -1.42 9.58
CA MET A 154 13.29 -2.71 9.47
C MET A 154 14.26 -3.86 9.65
N ARG A 155 13.99 -4.73 10.64
CA ARG A 155 14.85 -5.85 10.98
C ARG A 155 14.98 -6.88 9.83
N SER A 156 13.89 -7.16 9.12
CA SER A 156 13.78 -8.29 8.19
C SER A 156 13.65 -7.88 6.73
N TYR A 157 13.61 -6.58 6.40
CA TYR A 157 13.46 -6.09 5.04
C TYR A 157 14.69 -5.29 4.61
N ASN A 158 15.62 -5.97 3.94
CA ASN A 158 16.87 -5.41 3.46
C ASN A 158 17.06 -5.76 1.98
N PRO A 159 16.39 -5.06 1.05
CA PRO A 159 16.54 -5.34 -0.36
C PRO A 159 18.00 -5.08 -0.82
N PRO A 160 18.56 -5.91 -1.70
CA PRO A 160 19.91 -5.73 -2.19
C PRO A 160 20.04 -4.39 -2.92
N LYS A 161 21.16 -3.68 -2.67
CA LYS A 161 21.45 -2.37 -3.26
C LYS A 161 22.19 -2.45 -4.62
N GLY A 162 22.58 -3.65 -5.04
CA GLY A 162 23.32 -3.88 -6.29
C GLY A 162 23.27 -5.32 -6.72
N ALA A 163 23.70 -5.57 -7.94
CA ALA A 163 23.85 -6.90 -8.51
C ALA A 163 25.22 -7.48 -8.19
N ASP A 164 25.32 -8.81 -8.14
CA ASP A 164 26.60 -9.52 -8.08
C ASP A 164 27.38 -9.29 -9.38
N THR A 165 28.52 -8.62 -9.27
CA THR A 165 29.36 -8.27 -10.43
C THR A 165 29.87 -9.48 -11.20
N SER A 166 30.07 -10.63 -10.55
CA SER A 166 30.48 -11.87 -11.23
C SER A 166 29.36 -12.41 -12.11
N ARG A 167 28.11 -12.37 -11.63
CA ARG A 167 26.93 -12.78 -12.39
C ARG A 167 26.61 -11.82 -13.53
N VAL A 168 26.82 -10.52 -13.32
CA VAL A 168 26.68 -9.51 -14.40
C VAL A 168 27.70 -9.77 -15.51
N LYS A 169 28.94 -10.08 -15.16
CA LYS A 169 29.97 -10.44 -16.15
C LYS A 169 29.61 -11.70 -16.91
N GLU A 170 29.22 -12.77 -16.24
CA GLU A 170 28.75 -14.02 -16.86
C GLU A 170 27.61 -13.78 -17.86
N ALA A 171 26.62 -12.98 -17.48
CA ALA A 171 25.51 -12.60 -18.36
C ALA A 171 25.99 -11.79 -19.57
N ALA A 172 26.90 -10.83 -19.37
CA ALA A 172 27.48 -10.04 -20.45
C ALA A 172 28.25 -10.92 -21.45
N ASP A 173 29.04 -11.87 -20.98
CA ASP A 173 29.79 -12.81 -21.80
C ASP A 173 28.86 -13.71 -22.64
N LEU A 174 27.75 -14.20 -22.05
CA LEU A 174 26.72 -14.94 -22.73
C LEU A 174 26.03 -14.12 -23.84
N ILE A 175 25.70 -12.86 -23.57
CA ILE A 175 25.11 -11.95 -24.56
C ILE A 175 26.08 -11.67 -25.69
N ALA A 176 27.37 -11.42 -25.39
CA ALA A 176 28.39 -11.12 -26.38
C ALA A 176 28.69 -12.28 -27.32
N THR A 177 28.55 -13.52 -26.86
CA THR A 177 28.78 -14.72 -27.66
C THR A 177 27.53 -15.22 -28.41
N ALA A 178 26.35 -14.71 -28.10
CA ALA A 178 25.09 -15.13 -28.69
C ALA A 178 24.97 -14.63 -30.15
N LYS A 179 24.57 -15.52 -31.05
CA LYS A 179 24.34 -15.16 -32.46
C LYS A 179 23.04 -14.40 -32.70
N LYS A 180 22.01 -14.64 -31.87
CA LYS A 180 20.68 -14.02 -31.96
C LYS A 180 20.13 -13.78 -30.54
N PRO A 181 20.68 -12.84 -29.77
CA PRO A 181 20.19 -12.57 -28.44
C PRO A 181 18.77 -11.98 -28.51
N VAL A 182 17.88 -12.43 -27.59
CA VAL A 182 16.54 -11.87 -27.41
C VAL A 182 16.45 -11.39 -25.99
N ILE A 183 16.03 -10.13 -25.81
CA ILE A 183 15.74 -9.54 -24.50
C ILE A 183 14.22 -9.55 -24.31
N TYR A 184 13.78 -10.20 -23.25
CA TYR A 184 12.39 -10.13 -22.80
C TYR A 184 12.31 -9.21 -21.56
N SER A 185 11.58 -8.09 -21.68
CA SER A 185 11.45 -7.07 -20.63
C SER A 185 9.99 -6.82 -20.26
#